data_7560e1c1ae8427297368fbd3a228fb45
#
_entry.id   7560e1c1ae8427297368fbd3a228fb45
#
_cell.length_a   1.000
_cell.length_b   1.000
_cell.length_c   1.000
_cell.angle_alpha   90.00
_cell.angle_beta   90.00
_cell.angle_gamma   90.00
#
_symmetry.space_group_name_H-M   'P 1'
#
loop_
_entity.id
_entity.type
_entity.pdbx_description
1 polymer ?
#
loop_
_entity_poly.entity_id
_entity_poly.type
_entity_poly.pdbx_seq_one_letter_code
_entity_poly.pdbx_strand_id
1 'polypeptide(L)'
;MSHVFDKPSLVQRVVPWLSGFDRPLTLAVLLLCGLGLVTMYSVGYDHGTRFVDHSRNMLIALAVVFVMAQISPQRLMSLAVPVYAVGVVLLVAVLLFGITKKGSTRWINVGVVIQPSEIMKIAMPLMLAWWFQRREGQLRVADFVVAGVILLVPVGLVIKQPDLGTSLLIMASGLFVIFFAGLSWKLILPPLVIGVVGITTLIVLSDSLCQPGVDWKVLHDYQKQRVCTLIDPTKDPLG
;
A
#
# COMPACT_ATOMS: atom_id res chain seq x y z
N MET A 1 11.41 5.39 -59.12
CA MET A 1 11.40 4.64 -57.84
C MET A 1 10.57 5.45 -56.86
N SER A 2 9.29 5.14 -56.74
CA SER A 2 8.34 5.82 -55.87
C SER A 2 8.35 5.08 -54.51
N HIS A 3 9.01 5.64 -53.50
CA HIS A 3 8.83 5.18 -52.11
C HIS A 3 7.41 5.59 -51.69
N VAL A 4 6.50 4.64 -51.83
CA VAL A 4 5.18 4.72 -51.20
C VAL A 4 5.43 4.73 -49.70
N PHE A 5 5.19 5.85 -49.04
CA PHE A 5 5.12 5.95 -47.57
C PHE A 5 3.85 5.22 -47.13
N ASP A 6 3.96 3.91 -46.94
CA ASP A 6 2.93 3.12 -46.30
C ASP A 6 2.76 3.65 -44.86
N LYS A 7 1.66 4.35 -44.61
CA LYS A 7 1.29 4.79 -43.27
C LYS A 7 1.13 3.51 -42.43
N PRO A 8 1.84 3.37 -41.31
CA PRO A 8 1.75 2.18 -40.47
C PRO A 8 0.28 1.91 -40.11
N SER A 9 -0.15 0.67 -40.28
CA SER A 9 -1.52 0.24 -39.94
C SER A 9 -1.83 0.55 -38.47
N LEU A 10 -3.10 0.74 -38.12
CA LEU A 10 -3.52 0.97 -36.73
C LEU A 10 -2.98 -0.11 -35.79
N VAL A 11 -2.94 -1.37 -36.24
CA VAL A 11 -2.39 -2.50 -35.53
C VAL A 11 -0.90 -2.29 -35.21
N GLN A 12 -0.09 -1.86 -36.20
CA GLN A 12 1.34 -1.58 -36.02
C GLN A 12 1.61 -0.41 -35.05
N ARG A 13 0.65 0.50 -34.86
CA ARG A 13 0.75 1.60 -33.90
C ARG A 13 0.37 1.18 -32.48
N VAL A 14 -0.58 0.26 -32.33
CA VAL A 14 -1.13 -0.14 -31.03
C VAL A 14 -0.35 -1.31 -30.40
N VAL A 15 0.15 -2.25 -31.22
CA VAL A 15 0.90 -3.42 -30.74
C VAL A 15 2.08 -3.05 -29.79
N PRO A 16 2.90 -2.02 -30.07
CA PRO A 16 3.99 -1.63 -29.16
C PRO A 16 3.52 -1.22 -27.76
N TRP A 17 2.34 -0.60 -27.64
CA TRP A 17 1.75 -0.20 -26.36
C TRP A 17 1.22 -1.37 -25.55
N LEU A 18 0.84 -2.45 -26.23
CA LEU A 18 0.34 -3.67 -25.60
C LEU A 18 1.45 -4.70 -25.33
N SER A 19 2.62 -4.55 -25.96
CA SER A 19 3.74 -5.49 -25.81
C SER A 19 4.35 -5.52 -24.39
N GLY A 20 4.14 -4.45 -23.61
CA GLY A 20 4.56 -4.38 -22.20
C GLY A 20 3.66 -5.15 -21.21
N PHE A 21 2.52 -5.70 -21.68
CA PHE A 21 1.57 -6.40 -20.83
C PHE A 21 1.75 -7.92 -20.94
N ASP A 22 1.96 -8.57 -19.81
CA ASP A 22 1.91 -10.01 -19.69
C ASP A 22 0.46 -10.49 -19.91
N ARG A 23 0.23 -11.34 -20.91
CA ARG A 23 -1.11 -11.78 -21.31
C ARG A 23 -1.87 -12.52 -20.19
N PRO A 24 -1.29 -13.54 -19.51
CA PRO A 24 -2.00 -14.26 -18.45
C PRO A 24 -2.30 -13.35 -17.26
N LEU A 25 -1.36 -12.46 -16.87
CA LEU A 25 -1.57 -11.51 -15.78
C LEU A 25 -2.69 -10.51 -16.13
N THR A 26 -2.68 -9.95 -17.33
CA THR A 26 -3.71 -9.02 -17.78
C THR A 26 -5.09 -9.67 -17.80
N LEU A 27 -5.17 -10.90 -18.30
CA LEU A 27 -6.43 -11.66 -18.29
C LEU A 27 -6.93 -11.90 -16.86
N ALA A 28 -6.05 -12.30 -15.94
CA ALA A 28 -6.41 -12.50 -14.53
C ALA A 28 -6.95 -11.22 -13.89
N VAL A 29 -6.29 -10.07 -14.13
CA VAL A 29 -6.74 -8.77 -13.62
C VAL A 29 -8.12 -8.41 -14.20
N LEU A 30 -8.34 -8.58 -15.50
CA LEU A 30 -9.63 -8.28 -16.12
C LEU A 30 -10.75 -9.18 -15.60
N LEU A 31 -10.47 -10.47 -15.38
CA LEU A 31 -11.44 -11.40 -14.77
C LEU A 31 -11.78 -10.99 -13.33
N LEU A 32 -10.79 -10.60 -12.52
CA LEU A 32 -11.03 -10.09 -11.17
C LEU A 32 -11.82 -8.79 -11.18
N CYS A 33 -11.55 -7.87 -12.10
CA CYS A 33 -12.34 -6.66 -12.29
C CYS A 33 -13.78 -6.99 -12.65
N GLY A 34 -14.01 -7.95 -13.56
CA GLY A 34 -15.34 -8.40 -13.94
C GLY A 34 -16.10 -9.01 -12.76
N LEU A 35 -15.48 -9.89 -11.99
CA LEU A 35 -16.05 -10.45 -10.77
C LEU A 35 -16.39 -9.36 -9.75
N GLY A 36 -15.48 -8.38 -9.56
CA GLY A 36 -15.70 -7.23 -8.68
C GLY A 36 -16.91 -6.39 -9.11
N LEU A 37 -17.12 -6.17 -10.42
CA LEU A 37 -18.28 -5.45 -10.93
C LEU A 37 -19.59 -6.24 -10.70
N VAL A 38 -19.59 -7.54 -10.94
CA VAL A 38 -20.76 -8.41 -10.68
C VAL A 38 -21.11 -8.37 -9.19
N THR A 39 -20.13 -8.50 -8.31
CA THR A 39 -20.32 -8.43 -6.85
C THR A 39 -20.89 -7.09 -6.44
N MET A 40 -20.32 -5.98 -6.94
CA MET A 40 -20.81 -4.64 -6.63
C MET A 40 -22.21 -4.38 -7.17
N TYR A 41 -22.56 -4.91 -8.33
CA TYR A 41 -23.91 -4.84 -8.86
C TYR A 41 -24.90 -5.58 -7.94
N SER A 42 -24.56 -6.78 -7.50
CA SER A 42 -25.40 -7.59 -6.62
C SER A 42 -25.64 -6.95 -5.25
N VAL A 43 -24.59 -6.40 -4.64
CA VAL A 43 -24.67 -5.76 -3.30
C VAL A 43 -25.20 -4.34 -3.36
N GLY A 44 -24.95 -3.62 -4.46
CA GLY A 44 -25.28 -2.22 -4.64
C GLY A 44 -26.65 -1.95 -5.27
N TYR A 45 -27.46 -2.97 -5.53
CA TYR A 45 -28.74 -2.84 -6.26
C TYR A 45 -29.69 -1.79 -5.66
N ASP A 46 -29.80 -1.72 -4.34
CA ASP A 46 -30.65 -0.74 -3.65
C ASP A 46 -30.01 0.67 -3.47
N HIS A 47 -28.75 0.85 -3.90
CA HIS A 47 -27.99 2.09 -3.69
C HIS A 47 -27.48 2.64 -5.04
N GLY A 48 -28.36 3.08 -5.90
CA GLY A 48 -28.18 3.40 -7.33
C GLY A 48 -26.90 4.14 -7.79
N THR A 49 -26.17 4.82 -6.90
CA THR A 49 -24.93 5.53 -7.28
C THR A 49 -23.66 4.71 -7.05
N ARG A 50 -23.68 3.76 -6.11
CA ARG A 50 -22.45 3.02 -5.70
C ARG A 50 -21.85 2.19 -6.83
N PHE A 51 -22.67 1.54 -7.62
CA PHE A 51 -22.19 0.74 -8.77
C PHE A 51 -21.52 1.64 -9.83
N VAL A 52 -22.15 2.78 -10.14
CA VAL A 52 -21.61 3.74 -11.13
C VAL A 52 -20.29 4.33 -10.65
N ASP A 53 -20.23 4.76 -9.39
CA ASP A 53 -19.00 5.30 -8.80
C ASP A 53 -17.88 4.27 -8.77
N HIS A 54 -18.18 3.01 -8.41
CA HIS A 54 -17.20 1.93 -8.43
C HIS A 54 -16.69 1.63 -9.84
N SER A 55 -17.58 1.56 -10.82
CA SER A 55 -17.25 1.33 -12.22
C SER A 55 -16.37 2.45 -12.78
N ARG A 56 -16.70 3.70 -12.49
CA ARG A 56 -15.90 4.87 -12.86
C ARG A 56 -14.50 4.80 -12.25
N ASN A 57 -14.41 4.51 -10.95
CA ASN A 57 -13.11 4.42 -10.27
C ASN A 57 -12.27 3.25 -10.80
N MET A 58 -12.90 2.13 -11.14
CA MET A 58 -12.22 0.99 -11.77
C MET A 58 -11.66 1.35 -13.15
N LEU A 59 -12.43 2.06 -13.98
CA LEU A 59 -11.95 2.54 -15.28
C LEU A 59 -10.76 3.50 -15.13
N ILE A 60 -10.83 4.42 -14.17
CA ILE A 60 -9.70 5.32 -13.86
C ILE A 60 -8.48 4.50 -13.42
N ALA A 61 -8.66 3.50 -12.55
CA ALA A 61 -7.56 2.64 -12.09
C ALA A 61 -6.92 1.87 -13.26
N LEU A 62 -7.72 1.29 -14.15
CA LEU A 62 -7.22 0.61 -15.35
C LEU A 62 -6.46 1.56 -16.28
N ALA A 63 -6.95 2.78 -16.47
CA ALA A 63 -6.25 3.80 -17.24
C ALA A 63 -4.89 4.18 -16.61
N VAL A 64 -4.85 4.34 -15.27
CA VAL A 64 -3.60 4.59 -14.54
C VAL A 64 -2.63 3.42 -14.70
N VAL A 65 -3.09 2.17 -14.56
CA VAL A 65 -2.26 0.97 -14.78
C VAL A 65 -1.69 0.97 -16.19
N PHE A 66 -2.51 1.27 -17.19
CA PHE A 66 -2.07 1.35 -18.59
C PHE A 66 -0.96 2.39 -18.77
N VAL A 67 -1.14 3.60 -18.24
CA VAL A 67 -0.13 4.67 -18.31
C VAL A 67 1.15 4.28 -17.58
N MET A 68 1.02 3.73 -16.38
CA MET A 68 2.18 3.31 -15.57
C MET A 68 2.98 2.19 -16.24
N ALA A 69 2.30 1.27 -16.93
CA ALA A 69 2.96 0.20 -17.67
C ALA A 69 3.82 0.71 -18.85
N GLN A 70 3.60 1.94 -19.33
CA GLN A 70 4.41 2.56 -20.39
C GLN A 70 5.67 3.26 -19.82
N ILE A 71 5.76 3.44 -18.51
CA ILE A 71 6.88 4.13 -17.87
C ILE A 71 8.01 3.14 -17.62
N SER A 72 9.21 3.43 -18.15
CA SER A 72 10.36 2.58 -17.88
C SER A 72 10.77 2.59 -16.41
N PRO A 73 11.23 1.45 -15.84
CA PRO A 73 11.69 1.37 -14.46
C PRO A 73 12.72 2.44 -14.09
N GLN A 74 13.60 2.82 -15.03
CA GLN A 74 14.62 3.85 -14.82
C GLN A 74 14.01 5.23 -14.57
N ARG A 75 12.89 5.59 -15.24
CA ARG A 75 12.15 6.82 -15.00
C ARG A 75 11.44 6.78 -13.65
N LEU A 76 10.85 5.64 -13.28
CA LEU A 76 10.26 5.45 -11.95
C LEU A 76 11.31 5.63 -10.86
N MET A 77 12.50 5.08 -11.04
CA MET A 77 13.62 5.24 -10.10
C MET A 77 14.04 6.71 -9.93
N SER A 78 13.97 7.54 -10.97
CA SER A 78 14.27 8.98 -10.85
C SER A 78 13.23 9.73 -9.99
N LEU A 79 12.01 9.21 -9.89
CA LEU A 79 10.93 9.76 -9.07
C LEU A 79 10.95 9.26 -7.62
N ALA A 80 11.78 8.29 -7.28
CA ALA A 80 11.79 7.65 -5.96
C ALA A 80 11.98 8.67 -4.82
N VAL A 81 13.03 9.48 -4.91
CA VAL A 81 13.37 10.48 -3.87
C VAL A 81 12.30 11.57 -3.75
N PRO A 82 11.87 12.25 -4.84
CA PRO A 82 10.85 13.30 -4.72
C PRO A 82 9.50 12.76 -4.24
N VAL A 83 9.05 11.59 -4.70
CA VAL A 83 7.78 11.01 -4.25
C VAL A 83 7.83 10.60 -2.78
N TYR A 84 8.94 10.02 -2.33
CA TYR A 84 9.15 9.71 -0.92
C TYR A 84 9.17 10.98 -0.06
N ALA A 85 9.91 12.01 -0.45
CA ALA A 85 10.00 13.27 0.29
C ALA A 85 8.63 13.96 0.40
N VAL A 86 7.88 14.04 -0.71
CA VAL A 86 6.51 14.57 -0.70
C VAL A 86 5.61 13.73 0.19
N GLY A 87 5.70 12.40 0.12
CA GLY A 87 4.94 11.50 0.99
C GLY A 87 5.21 11.75 2.47
N VAL A 88 6.46 11.88 2.88
CA VAL A 88 6.84 12.18 4.28
C VAL A 88 6.32 13.55 4.71
N VAL A 89 6.47 14.59 3.89
CA VAL A 89 5.95 15.93 4.16
C VAL A 89 4.43 15.90 4.34
N LEU A 90 3.72 15.19 3.48
CA LEU A 90 2.27 15.04 3.59
C LEU A 90 1.87 14.24 4.85
N LEU A 91 2.63 13.21 5.25
CA LEU A 91 2.38 12.50 6.51
C LEU A 91 2.53 13.42 7.72
N VAL A 92 3.55 14.29 7.73
CA VAL A 92 3.71 15.31 8.78
C VAL A 92 2.57 16.32 8.73
N ALA A 93 2.16 16.77 7.55
CA ALA A 93 1.03 17.70 7.39
C ALA A 93 -0.28 17.10 7.93
N VAL A 94 -0.52 15.79 7.74
CA VAL A 94 -1.69 15.10 8.34
C VAL A 94 -1.64 15.11 9.86
N LEU A 95 -0.47 14.97 10.49
CA LEU A 95 -0.36 15.03 11.95
C LEU A 95 -0.69 16.43 12.50
N LEU A 96 -0.42 17.49 11.72
CA LEU A 96 -0.65 18.88 12.13
C LEU A 96 -2.04 19.41 11.75
N PHE A 97 -2.52 19.04 10.55
CA PHE A 97 -3.71 19.63 9.91
C PHE A 97 -4.71 18.57 9.43
N GLY A 98 -4.57 17.32 9.85
CA GLY A 98 -5.37 16.21 9.35
C GLY A 98 -6.81 16.26 9.78
N ILE A 99 -7.67 15.64 8.97
CA ILE A 99 -9.11 15.48 9.24
C ILE A 99 -9.33 14.15 9.95
N THR A 100 -10.00 14.20 11.09
CA THR A 100 -10.39 13.01 11.85
C THR A 100 -11.68 12.44 11.29
N LYS A 101 -11.62 11.16 10.83
CA LYS A 101 -12.79 10.39 10.42
C LYS A 101 -12.78 9.04 11.15
N LYS A 102 -13.89 8.64 11.73
CA LYS A 102 -14.04 7.37 12.46
C LYS A 102 -12.94 7.12 13.51
N GLY A 103 -12.60 8.14 14.31
CA GLY A 103 -11.63 8.06 15.40
C GLY A 103 -10.14 8.07 14.98
N SER A 104 -9.82 8.33 13.73
CA SER A 104 -8.45 8.34 13.24
C SER A 104 -8.19 9.52 12.30
N THR A 105 -7.06 10.21 12.51
CA THR A 105 -6.63 11.39 11.74
C THR A 105 -5.66 10.93 10.64
N ARG A 106 -6.18 10.65 9.43
CA ARG A 106 -5.40 10.05 8.33
C ARG A 106 -5.52 10.81 7.01
N TRP A 107 -6.43 11.78 6.95
CA TRP A 107 -6.84 12.43 5.71
C TRP A 107 -6.44 13.90 5.73
N ILE A 108 -6.07 14.42 4.58
CA ILE A 108 -5.84 15.86 4.39
C ILE A 108 -6.64 16.34 3.18
N ASN A 109 -7.20 17.55 3.28
CA ASN A 109 -7.88 18.17 2.16
C ASN A 109 -6.96 19.22 1.50
N VAL A 110 -6.54 18.93 0.29
CA VAL A 110 -5.77 19.84 -0.58
C VAL A 110 -6.54 20.17 -1.85
N GLY A 111 -7.88 20.41 -1.69
CA GLY A 111 -8.83 20.50 -2.80
C GLY A 111 -9.51 19.16 -3.10
N VAL A 112 -8.82 18.06 -2.87
CA VAL A 112 -9.32 16.69 -2.87
C VAL A 112 -8.91 16.04 -1.55
N VAL A 113 -9.77 15.21 -0.97
CA VAL A 113 -9.43 14.47 0.25
C VAL A 113 -8.53 13.30 -0.10
N ILE A 114 -7.28 13.36 0.31
CA ILE A 114 -6.27 12.31 0.07
C ILE A 114 -5.80 11.70 1.38
N GLN A 115 -5.32 10.46 1.31
CA GLN A 115 -4.65 9.75 2.40
C GLN A 115 -3.18 9.57 2.03
N PRO A 116 -2.24 10.34 2.62
CA PRO A 116 -0.83 10.29 2.24
C PRO A 116 -0.15 8.94 2.46
N SER A 117 -0.62 8.14 3.39
CA SER A 117 -0.10 6.79 3.61
C SER A 117 -0.34 5.85 2.42
N GLU A 118 -1.34 6.11 1.55
CA GLU A 118 -1.53 5.38 0.30
C GLU A 118 -0.36 5.63 -0.68
N ILE A 119 0.10 6.89 -0.75
CA ILE A 119 1.27 7.26 -1.56
C ILE A 119 2.51 6.56 -1.01
N MET A 120 2.66 6.50 0.33
CA MET A 120 3.82 5.88 0.96
C MET A 120 3.93 4.37 0.72
N LYS A 121 2.84 3.65 0.53
CA LYS A 121 2.89 2.21 0.17
C LYS A 121 3.64 1.97 -1.15
N ILE A 122 3.58 2.92 -2.07
CA ILE A 122 4.30 2.86 -3.36
C ILE A 122 5.68 3.51 -3.25
N ALA A 123 5.75 4.67 -2.58
CA ALA A 123 6.99 5.45 -2.47
C ALA A 123 8.08 4.72 -1.67
N MET A 124 7.69 3.95 -0.65
CA MET A 124 8.63 3.23 0.22
C MET A 124 9.46 2.18 -0.52
N PRO A 125 8.86 1.16 -1.17
CA PRO A 125 9.64 0.17 -1.89
C PRO A 125 10.44 0.81 -3.03
N LEU A 126 9.92 1.84 -3.70
CA LEU A 126 10.62 2.55 -4.76
C LEU A 126 11.86 3.29 -4.22
N MET A 127 11.75 3.97 -3.07
CA MET A 127 12.85 4.68 -2.42
C MET A 127 13.95 3.72 -1.96
N LEU A 128 13.59 2.59 -1.36
CA LEU A 128 14.55 1.59 -0.91
C LEU A 128 15.24 0.89 -2.10
N ALA A 129 14.48 0.57 -3.16
CA ALA A 129 15.06 0.02 -4.38
C ALA A 129 16.06 1.00 -5.02
N TRP A 130 15.73 2.29 -5.08
CA TRP A 130 16.64 3.34 -5.53
C TRP A 130 17.89 3.45 -4.66
N TRP A 131 17.73 3.36 -3.33
CA TRP A 131 18.84 3.42 -2.38
C TRP A 131 19.83 2.29 -2.61
N PHE A 132 19.37 1.04 -2.72
CA PHE A 132 20.21 -0.14 -2.90
C PHE A 132 20.79 -0.24 -4.30
N GLN A 133 20.04 0.12 -5.35
CA GLN A 133 20.54 0.12 -6.72
C GLN A 133 21.77 1.03 -6.89
N ARG A 134 21.79 2.19 -6.25
CA ARG A 134 22.92 3.10 -6.32
C ARG A 134 24.19 2.58 -5.65
N ARG A 135 24.07 1.55 -4.82
CA ARG A 135 25.16 0.95 -4.05
C ARG A 135 25.43 -0.51 -4.44
N GLU A 136 24.87 -0.94 -5.54
CA GLU A 136 25.05 -2.30 -6.05
C GLU A 136 26.53 -2.65 -6.13
N GLY A 137 26.91 -3.84 -5.61
CA GLY A 137 28.29 -4.33 -5.56
C GLY A 137 29.16 -3.81 -4.39
N GLN A 138 28.70 -2.85 -3.57
CA GLN A 138 29.46 -2.28 -2.43
C GLN A 138 28.62 -2.11 -1.17
N LEU A 139 27.61 -2.96 -0.95
CA LEU A 139 26.73 -2.86 0.22
C LEU A 139 27.51 -3.08 1.53
N ARG A 140 27.35 -2.13 2.45
CA ARG A 140 27.92 -2.15 3.80
C ARG A 140 26.79 -2.23 4.83
N VAL A 141 27.10 -2.61 6.05
CA VAL A 141 26.13 -2.61 7.17
C VAL A 141 25.49 -1.23 7.36
N ALA A 142 26.26 -0.16 7.17
CA ALA A 142 25.74 1.21 7.24
C ALA A 142 24.60 1.49 6.23
N ASP A 143 24.63 0.88 5.05
CA ASP A 143 23.58 1.06 4.04
C ASP A 143 22.25 0.44 4.48
N PHE A 144 22.29 -0.67 5.20
CA PHE A 144 21.10 -1.30 5.82
C PHE A 144 20.58 -0.49 7.00
N VAL A 145 21.46 0.14 7.79
CA VAL A 145 21.04 1.05 8.86
C VAL A 145 20.31 2.26 8.29
N VAL A 146 20.85 2.89 7.24
CA VAL A 146 20.18 4.01 6.56
C VAL A 146 18.85 3.57 5.93
N ALA A 147 18.81 2.39 5.30
CA ALA A 147 17.56 1.82 4.77
C ALA A 147 16.52 1.60 5.89
N GLY A 148 16.97 1.14 7.05
CA GLY A 148 16.13 1.04 8.25
C GLY A 148 15.56 2.38 8.68
N VAL A 149 16.35 3.45 8.71
CA VAL A 149 15.88 4.81 9.03
C VAL A 149 14.87 5.30 7.98
N ILE A 150 15.15 5.12 6.69
CA ILE A 150 14.24 5.45 5.59
C ILE A 150 12.89 4.74 5.80
N LEU A 151 12.90 3.48 6.22
CA LEU A 151 11.69 2.70 6.47
C LEU A 151 10.95 3.15 7.74
N LEU A 152 11.68 3.32 8.85
CA LEU A 152 11.07 3.55 10.17
C LEU A 152 10.47 4.95 10.32
N VAL A 153 11.00 5.96 9.64
CA VAL A 153 10.46 7.33 9.71
C VAL A 153 9.00 7.40 9.29
N PRO A 154 8.60 7.01 8.05
CA PRO A 154 7.18 7.07 7.67
C PRO A 154 6.31 6.05 8.40
N VAL A 155 6.85 4.87 8.74
CA VAL A 155 6.11 3.89 9.56
C VAL A 155 5.75 4.49 10.91
N GLY A 156 6.70 5.15 11.60
CA GLY A 156 6.45 5.81 12.87
C GLY A 156 5.42 6.95 12.76
N LEU A 157 5.46 7.73 11.68
CA LEU A 157 4.46 8.77 11.41
C LEU A 157 3.06 8.19 11.21
N VAL A 158 2.94 7.06 10.49
CA VAL A 158 1.64 6.38 10.24
C VAL A 158 1.11 5.72 11.52
N ILE A 159 1.98 5.15 12.36
CA ILE A 159 1.58 4.61 13.68
C ILE A 159 0.99 5.73 14.55
N LYS A 160 1.56 6.94 14.52
CA LYS A 160 1.02 8.09 15.25
C LYS A 160 -0.35 8.56 14.72
N GLN A 161 -0.73 8.18 13.50
CA GLN A 161 -2.05 8.44 12.90
C GLN A 161 -3.10 7.36 13.22
N PRO A 162 -2.96 6.57 14.27
CA PRO A 162 -3.52 5.26 14.63
C PRO A 162 -3.92 4.37 13.41
N ASP A 163 -3.03 4.19 12.45
CA ASP A 163 -3.24 3.35 11.26
C ASP A 163 -2.28 2.14 11.24
N LEU A 164 -2.57 1.15 12.11
CA LEU A 164 -1.75 -0.06 12.22
C LEU A 164 -1.72 -0.87 10.91
N GLY A 165 -2.86 -1.02 10.24
CA GLY A 165 -2.94 -1.80 9.00
C GLY A 165 -2.00 -1.27 7.93
N THR A 166 -2.04 0.04 7.68
CA THR A 166 -1.19 0.68 6.67
C THR A 166 0.28 0.71 7.11
N SER A 167 0.56 0.93 8.40
CA SER A 167 1.95 0.89 8.92
C SER A 167 2.59 -0.49 8.75
N LEU A 168 1.85 -1.57 8.99
CA LEU A 168 2.30 -2.94 8.76
C LEU A 168 2.56 -3.22 7.27
N LEU A 169 1.69 -2.74 6.38
CA LEU A 169 1.89 -2.90 4.94
C LEU A 169 3.14 -2.17 4.44
N ILE A 170 3.37 -0.92 4.90
CA ILE A 170 4.57 -0.15 4.56
C ILE A 170 5.81 -0.85 5.13
N MET A 171 5.75 -1.30 6.39
CA MET A 171 6.83 -2.04 7.05
C MET A 171 7.17 -3.31 6.27
N ALA A 172 6.17 -4.14 5.96
CA ALA A 172 6.36 -5.40 5.24
C ALA A 172 6.96 -5.15 3.85
N SER A 173 6.40 -4.20 3.07
CA SER A 173 6.91 -3.89 1.73
C SER A 173 8.37 -3.43 1.77
N GLY A 174 8.74 -2.58 2.72
CA GLY A 174 10.11 -2.12 2.89
C GLY A 174 11.06 -3.23 3.34
N LEU A 175 10.64 -4.08 4.29
CA LEU A 175 11.43 -5.22 4.74
C LEU A 175 11.69 -6.23 3.62
N PHE A 176 10.71 -6.47 2.74
CA PHE A 176 10.91 -7.31 1.55
C PHE A 176 12.01 -6.74 0.64
N VAL A 177 12.01 -5.43 0.37
CA VAL A 177 13.07 -4.81 -0.45
C VAL A 177 14.43 -4.93 0.24
N ILE A 178 14.52 -4.65 1.54
CA ILE A 178 15.76 -4.77 2.33
C ILE A 178 16.26 -6.23 2.35
N PHE A 179 15.34 -7.19 2.46
CA PHE A 179 15.66 -8.61 2.41
C PHE A 179 16.25 -9.01 1.06
N PHE A 180 15.59 -8.65 -0.05
CA PHE A 180 16.08 -8.95 -1.39
C PHE A 180 17.36 -8.20 -1.75
N ALA A 181 17.67 -7.09 -1.08
CA ALA A 181 18.95 -6.41 -1.19
C ALA A 181 20.12 -7.18 -0.52
N GLY A 182 19.82 -8.27 0.21
CA GLY A 182 20.84 -9.15 0.81
C GLY A 182 20.89 -9.12 2.34
N LEU A 183 19.84 -8.61 3.02
CA LEU A 183 19.77 -8.71 4.48
C LEU A 183 19.68 -10.16 4.93
N SER A 184 20.51 -10.55 5.90
CA SER A 184 20.53 -11.91 6.42
C SER A 184 19.23 -12.30 7.12
N TRP A 185 18.75 -13.51 6.88
CA TRP A 185 17.63 -14.13 7.60
C TRP A 185 17.78 -14.08 9.12
N LYS A 186 19.01 -14.14 9.62
CA LYS A 186 19.31 -14.08 11.06
C LYS A 186 18.85 -12.78 11.71
N LEU A 187 18.70 -11.69 10.94
CA LEU A 187 18.23 -10.38 11.42
C LEU A 187 16.69 -10.23 11.27
N ILE A 188 16.09 -10.96 10.35
CA ILE A 188 14.64 -10.88 10.09
C ILE A 188 13.88 -11.85 11.00
N LEU A 189 14.44 -13.02 11.26
CA LEU A 189 13.77 -14.08 12.00
C LEU A 189 13.37 -13.67 13.44
N PRO A 190 14.23 -13.02 14.25
CA PRO A 190 13.85 -12.63 15.62
C PRO A 190 12.62 -11.71 15.69
N PRO A 191 12.52 -10.58 14.97
CA PRO A 191 11.34 -9.74 15.02
C PRO A 191 10.10 -10.44 14.44
N LEU A 192 10.25 -11.31 13.45
CA LEU A 192 9.15 -12.12 12.92
C LEU A 192 8.60 -13.08 14.00
N VAL A 193 9.49 -13.80 14.70
CA VAL A 193 9.11 -14.72 15.79
C VAL A 193 8.41 -13.94 16.92
N ILE A 194 8.95 -12.79 17.32
CA ILE A 194 8.32 -11.93 18.34
C ILE A 194 6.91 -11.49 17.89
N GLY A 195 6.75 -11.11 16.62
CA GLY A 195 5.45 -10.76 16.06
C GLY A 195 4.45 -11.93 16.10
N VAL A 196 4.87 -13.10 15.65
CA VAL A 196 4.04 -14.32 15.68
C VAL A 196 3.65 -14.69 17.11
N VAL A 197 4.63 -14.70 18.03
CA VAL A 197 4.36 -14.99 19.46
C VAL A 197 3.41 -13.95 20.03
N GLY A 198 3.60 -12.66 19.74
CA GLY A 198 2.70 -11.58 20.19
C GLY A 198 1.27 -11.77 19.69
N ILE A 199 1.08 -12.08 18.41
CA ILE A 199 -0.25 -12.35 17.83
C ILE A 199 -0.88 -13.60 18.48
N THR A 200 -0.12 -14.68 18.60
CA THR A 200 -0.60 -15.91 19.23
C THR A 200 -1.02 -15.65 20.69
N THR A 201 -0.23 -14.89 21.43
CA THR A 201 -0.56 -14.50 22.82
C THR A 201 -1.84 -13.68 22.87
N LEU A 202 -2.04 -12.72 21.96
CA LEU A 202 -3.27 -11.95 21.87
C LEU A 202 -4.49 -12.83 21.59
N ILE A 203 -4.37 -13.82 20.72
CA ILE A 203 -5.46 -14.75 20.39
C ILE A 203 -5.78 -15.63 21.60
N VAL A 204 -4.78 -16.21 22.26
CA VAL A 204 -4.96 -17.11 23.40
C VAL A 204 -5.53 -16.38 24.63
N LEU A 205 -5.09 -15.13 24.87
CA LEU A 205 -5.55 -14.32 26.00
C LEU A 205 -6.74 -13.41 25.64
N SER A 206 -7.35 -13.58 24.49
CA SER A 206 -8.43 -12.71 24.01
C SER A 206 -9.60 -12.60 24.96
N ASP A 207 -10.00 -13.69 25.60
CA ASP A 207 -11.11 -13.73 26.56
C ASP A 207 -10.88 -12.84 27.79
N SER A 208 -9.64 -12.69 28.23
CA SER A 208 -9.28 -11.80 29.35
C SER A 208 -8.99 -10.38 28.90
N LEU A 209 -8.37 -10.19 27.71
CA LEU A 209 -7.96 -8.88 27.20
C LEU A 209 -9.12 -8.10 26.58
N CYS A 210 -10.11 -8.78 26.03
CA CYS A 210 -11.27 -8.15 25.37
C CYS A 210 -12.46 -7.89 26.29
N GLN A 211 -12.26 -7.96 27.62
CA GLN A 211 -13.30 -7.61 28.59
C GLN A 211 -13.56 -6.10 28.63
N PRO A 212 -14.83 -5.68 28.91
CA PRO A 212 -15.15 -4.28 29.17
C PRO A 212 -14.35 -3.75 30.37
N GLY A 213 -13.74 -2.56 30.23
CA GLY A 213 -12.98 -1.92 31.32
C GLY A 213 -11.48 -2.29 31.39
N VAL A 214 -10.98 -3.18 30.56
CA VAL A 214 -9.53 -3.45 30.43
C VAL A 214 -8.89 -2.46 29.49
N ASP A 215 -8.08 -1.52 29.99
CA ASP A 215 -7.32 -0.58 29.17
C ASP A 215 -6.05 -1.21 28.62
N TRP A 216 -5.89 -1.14 27.30
CA TRP A 216 -4.66 -1.55 26.63
C TRP A 216 -3.70 -0.35 26.58
N LYS A 217 -2.65 -0.36 27.37
CA LYS A 217 -1.65 0.72 27.41
C LYS A 217 -0.92 0.95 26.09
N VAL A 218 -0.95 -0.03 25.18
CA VAL A 218 -0.19 -0.01 23.91
C VAL A 218 -1.06 0.33 22.71
N LEU A 219 -2.35 -0.04 22.72
CA LEU A 219 -3.28 0.17 21.63
C LEU A 219 -4.40 1.12 22.06
N HIS A 220 -4.81 2.01 21.17
CA HIS A 220 -5.98 2.87 21.39
C HIS A 220 -7.28 2.05 21.36
N ASP A 221 -8.32 2.52 22.04
CA ASP A 221 -9.62 1.84 22.16
C ASP A 221 -10.20 1.38 20.84
N TYR A 222 -10.10 2.20 19.80
CA TYR A 222 -10.51 1.86 18.45
C TYR A 222 -9.76 0.66 17.87
N GLN A 223 -8.46 0.53 18.16
CA GLN A 223 -7.63 -0.58 17.67
C GLN A 223 -7.94 -1.86 18.46
N LYS A 224 -8.13 -1.72 19.80
CA LYS A 224 -8.61 -2.79 20.66
C LYS A 224 -9.94 -3.34 20.15
N GLN A 225 -10.92 -2.48 19.91
CA GLN A 225 -12.23 -2.90 19.40
C GLN A 225 -12.11 -3.72 18.12
N ARG A 226 -11.31 -3.26 17.14
CA ARG A 226 -11.09 -4.01 15.89
C ARG A 226 -10.44 -5.38 16.11
N VAL A 227 -9.44 -5.47 16.98
CA VAL A 227 -8.79 -6.74 17.29
C VAL A 227 -9.80 -7.68 17.97
N CYS A 228 -10.57 -7.18 18.93
CA CYS A 228 -11.55 -7.98 19.64
C CYS A 228 -12.72 -8.42 18.75
N THR A 229 -13.20 -7.55 17.85
CA THR A 229 -14.24 -7.91 16.86
C THR A 229 -13.73 -8.93 15.85
N LEU A 230 -12.44 -8.87 15.47
CA LEU A 230 -11.83 -9.85 14.57
C LEU A 230 -11.75 -11.24 15.18
N ILE A 231 -11.48 -11.30 16.49
CA ILE A 231 -11.35 -12.58 17.23
C ILE A 231 -12.74 -13.15 17.55
N ASP A 232 -13.66 -12.30 17.99
CA ASP A 232 -15.04 -12.68 18.31
C ASP A 232 -16.05 -11.71 17.67
N PRO A 233 -16.51 -12.03 16.45
CA PRO A 233 -17.47 -11.18 15.72
C PRO A 233 -18.83 -11.04 16.41
N THR A 234 -19.15 -11.91 17.38
CA THR A 234 -20.46 -11.86 18.07
C THR A 234 -20.59 -10.68 19.01
N LYS A 235 -19.45 -10.09 19.44
CA LYS A 235 -19.43 -8.94 20.39
C LYS A 235 -19.78 -7.60 19.73
N ASP A 236 -19.65 -7.50 18.42
CA ASP A 236 -20.02 -6.28 17.66
C ASP A 236 -20.49 -6.65 16.24
N PRO A 237 -21.74 -7.14 16.11
CA PRO A 237 -22.27 -7.65 14.84
C PRO A 237 -22.49 -6.57 13.77
N LEU A 238 -22.36 -5.28 14.11
CA LEU A 238 -22.54 -4.12 13.22
C LEU A 238 -21.27 -3.29 13.03
N GLY A 239 -20.12 -3.73 13.54
CA GLY A 239 -18.83 -3.04 13.69
C GLY A 239 -18.17 -2.44 12.47
#